data_604cec4cb14995d04acc5ee80fa740c0
#
_entry.id   604cec4cb14995d04acc5ee80fa740c0
#
_cell.length_a   1.000
_cell.length_b   1.000
_cell.length_c   1.000
_cell.angle_alpha   90.00
_cell.angle_beta   90.00
_cell.angle_gamma   90.00
#
_symmetry.space_group_name_H-M   'P 1'
#
loop_
_entity.id
_entity.type
_entity.pdbx_description
1 polymer ?
#
loop_
_entity_poly.entity_id
_entity_poly.type
_entity_poly.pdbx_seq_one_letter_code
_entity_poly.pdbx_strand_id
1 'polypeptide(L)'
;MMQRDDLTFRYAHKEEAALLHEYDSRIFGDSWSEKSYLGSIFSSTELVPVAADTETGEIAAFAAVSYVLDEANINRIAVIPEFRGRGIGTSLLEWIEENIPDEVTEINLEVRESNKYAIEMYKNFGYTVLGRRKKFYRNPEEDALLMTKRKVDR
;
A
#
# COMPACT_ATOMS: atom_id res chain seq x y z
N MET A 1 -1.60 4.33 -20.32
CA MET A 1 -0.89 4.12 -19.03
C MET A 1 -0.23 5.42 -18.59
N MET A 2 -0.34 5.75 -17.32
CA MET A 2 0.34 6.92 -16.78
C MET A 2 1.82 6.61 -16.60
N GLN A 3 2.67 7.54 -17.01
CA GLN A 3 4.10 7.43 -16.75
C GLN A 3 4.38 7.92 -15.33
N ARG A 4 5.52 7.55 -14.77
CA ARG A 4 5.88 7.96 -13.41
C ARG A 4 5.94 9.49 -13.29
N ASP A 5 6.30 10.19 -14.35
CA ASP A 5 6.36 11.67 -14.37
C ASP A 5 4.97 12.31 -14.25
N ASP A 6 3.90 11.56 -14.56
CA ASP A 6 2.53 12.05 -14.42
C ASP A 6 2.05 11.97 -12.97
N LEU A 7 2.85 11.37 -12.10
CA LEU A 7 2.53 11.17 -10.69
C LEU A 7 3.50 11.93 -9.81
N THR A 8 2.97 12.51 -8.75
CA THR A 8 3.75 13.09 -7.66
C THR A 8 3.64 12.16 -6.47
N PHE A 9 4.78 11.67 -5.99
CA PHE A 9 4.82 10.80 -4.82
C PHE A 9 5.21 11.65 -3.62
N ARG A 10 4.47 11.48 -2.54
CA ARG A 10 4.70 12.21 -1.30
C ARG A 10 4.06 11.49 -0.13
N TYR A 11 4.23 12.00 1.06
CA TYR A 11 3.51 11.50 2.23
C TYR A 11 2.19 12.25 2.37
N ALA A 12 1.19 11.57 2.94
CA ALA A 12 -0.11 12.16 3.19
C ALA A 12 0.00 13.28 4.23
N HIS A 13 -0.78 14.33 4.03
CA HIS A 13 -0.93 15.40 5.01
C HIS A 13 -1.98 15.00 6.03
N LYS A 14 -1.87 15.53 7.25
CA LYS A 14 -2.84 15.22 8.32
C LYS A 14 -4.28 15.55 7.91
N GLU A 15 -4.47 16.60 7.13
CA GLU A 15 -5.77 17.03 6.65
C GLU A 15 -6.39 16.03 5.67
N GLU A 16 -5.60 15.10 5.14
CA GLU A 16 -6.07 14.09 4.19
C GLU A 16 -6.58 12.81 4.85
N ALA A 17 -6.45 12.68 6.17
CA ALA A 17 -6.88 11.46 6.86
C ALA A 17 -8.35 11.11 6.63
N ALA A 18 -9.24 12.09 6.61
CA ALA A 18 -10.65 11.87 6.34
C ALA A 18 -10.88 11.37 4.91
N LEU A 19 -10.16 11.93 3.95
CA LEU A 19 -10.24 11.53 2.55
C LEU A 19 -9.73 10.10 2.35
N LEU A 20 -8.62 9.75 2.99
CA LEU A 20 -8.08 8.39 2.93
C LEU A 20 -9.04 7.38 3.54
N HIS A 21 -9.68 7.74 4.65
CA HIS A 21 -10.71 6.90 5.25
C HIS A 21 -11.88 6.68 4.28
N GLU A 22 -12.30 7.73 3.60
CA GLU A 22 -13.39 7.65 2.62
C GLU A 22 -13.04 6.67 1.48
N TYR A 23 -11.84 6.79 0.93
CA TYR A 23 -11.38 5.86 -0.12
C TYR A 23 -11.27 4.44 0.42
N ASP A 24 -10.69 4.29 1.62
CA ASP A 24 -10.54 2.99 2.27
C ASP A 24 -11.89 2.29 2.43
N SER A 25 -12.90 3.03 2.88
CA SER A 25 -14.26 2.50 3.08
C SER A 25 -14.92 2.05 1.78
N ARG A 26 -14.57 2.66 0.67
CA ARG A 26 -15.09 2.28 -0.65
C ARG A 26 -14.40 1.04 -1.21
N ILE A 27 -13.16 0.81 -0.82
CA ILE A 27 -12.29 -0.21 -1.43
C ILE A 27 -12.20 -1.47 -0.59
N PHE A 28 -12.09 -1.32 0.73
CA PHE A 28 -11.85 -2.44 1.64
C PHE A 28 -13.09 -2.77 2.46
N GLY A 29 -13.33 -4.08 2.67
CA GLY A 29 -14.41 -4.55 3.55
C GLY A 29 -14.12 -4.23 5.01
N ASP A 30 -12.86 -4.39 5.43
CA ASP A 30 -12.38 -4.08 6.78
C ASP A 30 -11.69 -2.72 6.73
N SER A 31 -12.48 -1.65 6.77
CA SER A 31 -11.94 -0.31 6.56
C SER A 31 -11.22 0.23 7.81
N TRP A 32 -10.15 1.00 7.56
CA TRP A 32 -9.48 1.76 8.59
C TRP A 32 -10.26 3.05 8.85
N SER A 33 -10.25 3.49 10.11
CA SER A 33 -10.88 4.74 10.50
C SER A 33 -9.99 5.94 10.15
N GLU A 34 -10.59 7.13 10.16
CA GLU A 34 -9.83 8.38 10.06
C GLU A 34 -8.77 8.45 11.16
N LYS A 35 -9.13 8.05 12.40
CA LYS A 35 -8.20 8.04 13.53
C LYS A 35 -6.99 7.13 13.27
N SER A 36 -7.20 6.00 12.63
CA SER A 36 -6.11 5.09 12.29
C SER A 36 -5.14 5.74 11.31
N TYR A 37 -5.66 6.43 10.29
CA TYR A 37 -4.81 7.15 9.34
C TYR A 37 -4.05 8.29 9.99
N LEU A 38 -4.70 9.04 10.87
CA LEU A 38 -4.01 10.09 11.63
C LEU A 38 -2.87 9.53 12.48
N GLY A 39 -3.14 8.40 13.15
CA GLY A 39 -2.11 7.74 13.96
C GLY A 39 -0.89 7.35 13.13
N SER A 40 -1.12 6.78 11.96
CA SER A 40 -0.04 6.39 11.05
C SER A 40 0.72 7.60 10.51
N ILE A 41 0.02 8.66 10.15
CA ILE A 41 0.63 9.89 9.62
C ILE A 41 1.58 10.52 10.65
N PHE A 42 1.18 10.52 11.92
CA PHE A 42 2.00 11.10 13.00
C PHE A 42 3.04 10.15 13.58
N SER A 43 3.01 8.87 13.22
CA SER A 43 3.93 7.88 13.79
C SER A 43 5.35 8.06 13.25
N SER A 44 6.35 7.84 14.12
CA SER A 44 7.75 7.86 13.70
C SER A 44 8.20 6.55 13.04
N THR A 45 7.37 5.50 13.10
CA THR A 45 7.69 4.17 12.55
C THR A 45 6.69 3.72 11.50
N GLU A 46 5.90 4.65 10.95
CA GLU A 46 4.93 4.37 9.90
C GLU A 46 5.00 5.44 8.83
N LEU A 47 4.67 5.05 7.62
CA LEU A 47 4.63 5.94 6.46
C LEU A 47 3.27 5.81 5.80
N VAL A 48 2.72 6.93 5.33
CA VAL A 48 1.48 6.92 4.55
C VAL A 48 1.77 7.62 3.22
N PRO A 49 2.39 6.89 2.29
CA PRO A 49 2.69 7.47 0.97
C PRO A 49 1.45 7.58 0.10
N VAL A 50 1.41 8.62 -0.71
CA VAL A 50 0.37 8.79 -1.72
C VAL A 50 1.00 9.06 -3.06
N ALA A 51 0.33 8.63 -4.12
CA ALA A 51 0.65 8.98 -5.50
C ALA A 51 -0.48 9.87 -5.99
N ALA A 52 -0.16 11.09 -6.37
CA ALA A 52 -1.13 12.06 -6.83
C ALA A 52 -0.89 12.39 -8.31
N ASP A 53 -1.98 12.63 -9.04
CA ASP A 53 -1.90 13.14 -10.40
C ASP A 53 -1.19 14.49 -10.35
N THR A 54 -0.08 14.63 -11.05
CA THR A 54 0.75 15.85 -11.01
C THR A 54 -0.04 17.06 -11.50
N GLU A 55 -0.88 16.86 -12.50
CA GLU A 55 -1.64 17.96 -13.11
C GLU A 55 -2.78 18.46 -12.23
N THR A 56 -3.55 17.52 -11.64
CA THR A 56 -4.77 17.87 -10.88
C THR A 56 -4.56 17.90 -9.37
N GLY A 57 -3.51 17.23 -8.86
CA GLY A 57 -3.30 17.04 -7.44
C GLY A 57 -4.17 15.96 -6.82
N GLU A 58 -5.03 15.30 -7.61
CA GLU A 58 -5.94 14.27 -7.12
C GLU A 58 -5.17 13.03 -6.71
N ILE A 59 -5.50 12.44 -5.56
CA ILE A 59 -4.86 11.21 -5.10
C ILE A 59 -5.32 10.05 -5.97
N ALA A 60 -4.37 9.33 -6.57
CA ALA A 60 -4.62 8.18 -7.42
C ALA A 60 -4.39 6.86 -6.69
N ALA A 61 -3.51 6.86 -5.71
CA ALA A 61 -3.18 5.66 -4.93
C ALA A 61 -2.60 6.06 -3.58
N PHE A 62 -2.70 5.16 -2.62
CA PHE A 62 -2.15 5.39 -1.28
C PHE A 62 -1.74 4.07 -0.65
N ALA A 63 -0.93 4.17 0.39
CA ALA A 63 -0.51 3.01 1.17
C ALA A 63 -0.29 3.42 2.63
N ALA A 64 -0.28 2.41 3.49
CA ALA A 64 0.14 2.57 4.88
C ALA A 64 1.16 1.48 5.17
N VAL A 65 2.34 1.90 5.60
CA VAL A 65 3.50 1.02 5.78
C VAL A 65 4.05 1.24 7.17
N SER A 66 4.28 0.14 7.90
CA SER A 66 4.97 0.21 9.19
C SER A 66 6.30 -0.52 9.09
N TYR A 67 7.26 -0.16 9.94
CA TYR A 67 8.53 -0.84 9.96
C TYR A 67 9.08 -0.95 11.38
N VAL A 68 9.74 -2.06 11.65
CA VAL A 68 10.41 -2.32 12.91
C VAL A 68 11.72 -3.04 12.59
N LEU A 69 12.85 -2.46 13.01
CA LEU A 69 14.17 -3.04 12.75
C LEU A 69 14.39 -3.27 11.25
N ASP A 70 14.56 -4.52 10.82
CA ASP A 70 14.87 -4.86 9.44
C ASP A 70 13.66 -5.29 8.61
N GLU A 71 12.45 -5.21 9.17
CA GLU A 71 11.22 -5.62 8.50
C GLU A 71 10.24 -4.46 8.32
N ALA A 72 9.61 -4.40 7.15
CA ALA A 72 8.50 -3.51 6.89
C ALA A 72 7.26 -4.32 6.54
N ASN A 73 6.10 -3.77 6.84
CA ASN A 73 4.82 -4.36 6.48
C ASN A 73 4.00 -3.34 5.71
N ILE A 74 3.51 -3.72 4.55
CA ILE A 74 2.53 -2.92 3.82
C ILE A 74 1.17 -3.32 4.37
N ASN A 75 0.61 -2.47 5.22
CA ASN A 75 -0.67 -2.75 5.89
C ASN A 75 -1.86 -2.40 5.02
N ARG A 76 -1.71 -1.42 4.15
CA ARG A 76 -2.69 -0.98 3.18
C ARG A 76 -1.98 -0.57 1.91
N ILE A 77 -2.53 -0.92 0.77
CA ILE A 77 -2.15 -0.36 -0.51
C ILE A 77 -3.37 -0.43 -1.43
N ALA A 78 -3.70 0.66 -2.07
CA ALA A 78 -4.86 0.72 -2.95
C ALA A 78 -4.65 1.73 -4.06
N VAL A 79 -5.16 1.38 -5.23
CA VAL A 79 -5.30 2.32 -6.35
C VAL A 79 -6.76 2.71 -6.41
N ILE A 80 -7.04 4.01 -6.45
CA ILE A 80 -8.42 4.50 -6.54
C ILE A 80 -9.03 3.94 -7.83
N PRO A 81 -10.27 3.40 -7.78
CA PRO A 81 -10.83 2.69 -8.93
C PRO A 81 -10.75 3.43 -10.26
N GLU A 82 -10.95 4.73 -10.27
CA GLU A 82 -10.93 5.56 -11.48
C GLU A 82 -9.53 5.64 -12.12
N PHE A 83 -8.49 5.28 -11.37
CA PHE A 83 -7.10 5.32 -11.83
C PHE A 83 -6.51 3.93 -12.12
N ARG A 84 -7.29 2.87 -11.98
CA ARG A 84 -6.79 1.51 -12.18
C ARG A 84 -6.42 1.22 -13.62
N GLY A 85 -5.54 0.23 -13.81
CA GLY A 85 -5.11 -0.20 -15.13
C GLY A 85 -4.04 0.67 -15.76
N ARG A 86 -3.36 1.51 -14.99
CA ARG A 86 -2.36 2.48 -15.47
C ARG A 86 -0.96 2.27 -14.90
N GLY A 87 -0.75 1.16 -14.18
CA GLY A 87 0.56 0.84 -13.60
C GLY A 87 0.91 1.62 -12.32
N ILE A 88 -0.05 2.31 -11.73
CA ILE A 88 0.19 3.18 -10.57
C ILE A 88 0.57 2.37 -9.33
N GLY A 89 -0.08 1.21 -9.13
CA GLY A 89 0.23 0.34 -7.99
C GLY A 89 1.69 -0.10 -7.98
N THR A 90 2.21 -0.50 -9.13
CA THR A 90 3.61 -0.90 -9.26
C THR A 90 4.54 0.28 -9.00
N SER A 91 4.21 1.47 -9.51
CA SER A 91 5.00 2.67 -9.26
C SER A 91 5.03 3.04 -7.77
N LEU A 92 3.90 2.85 -7.08
CA LEU A 92 3.85 3.11 -5.64
C LEU A 92 4.68 2.09 -4.86
N LEU A 93 4.64 0.81 -5.23
CA LEU A 93 5.49 -0.21 -4.61
C LEU A 93 6.97 0.15 -4.78
N GLU A 94 7.35 0.60 -5.97
CA GLU A 94 8.72 1.03 -6.24
C GLU A 94 9.13 2.19 -5.36
N TRP A 95 8.26 3.20 -5.24
CA TRP A 95 8.54 4.38 -4.41
C TRP A 95 8.65 4.01 -2.93
N ILE A 96 7.77 3.12 -2.45
CA ILE A 96 7.84 2.62 -1.06
C ILE A 96 9.20 1.98 -0.80
N GLU A 97 9.63 1.08 -1.68
CA GLU A 97 10.92 0.40 -1.50
C GLU A 97 12.09 1.38 -1.51
N GLU A 98 12.02 2.43 -2.31
CA GLU A 98 13.06 3.46 -2.38
C GLU A 98 13.09 4.35 -1.14
N ASN A 99 11.99 4.47 -0.42
CA ASN A 99 11.85 5.46 0.66
C ASN A 99 11.73 4.89 2.08
N ILE A 100 11.62 3.58 2.24
CA ILE A 100 11.69 2.97 3.58
C ILE A 100 13.15 3.02 4.07
N PRO A 101 13.36 2.98 5.41
CA PRO A 101 14.71 3.05 5.95
C PRO A 101 15.65 2.00 5.38
N ASP A 102 16.92 2.35 5.24
CA ASP A 102 17.95 1.45 4.68
C ASP A 102 18.13 0.17 5.49
N GLU A 103 17.84 0.22 6.79
CA GLU A 103 17.91 -0.96 7.66
C GLU A 103 16.89 -2.03 7.33
N VAL A 104 15.81 -1.66 6.65
CA VAL A 104 14.78 -2.62 6.24
C VAL A 104 15.35 -3.46 5.09
N THR A 105 15.32 -4.78 5.28
CA THR A 105 15.80 -5.74 4.28
C THR A 105 14.67 -6.60 3.72
N GLU A 106 13.53 -6.63 4.39
CA GLU A 106 12.41 -7.49 4.02
C GLU A 106 11.10 -6.73 4.11
N ILE A 107 10.26 -6.88 3.10
CA ILE A 107 8.94 -6.25 3.06
C ILE A 107 7.88 -7.34 2.97
N ASN A 108 6.91 -7.28 3.87
CA ASN A 108 5.85 -8.27 3.98
C ASN A 108 4.48 -7.61 3.74
N LEU A 109 3.53 -8.41 3.28
CA LEU A 109 2.15 -7.95 3.14
C LEU A 109 1.19 -9.13 3.24
N GLU A 110 -0.07 -8.83 3.52
CA GLU A 110 -1.17 -9.79 3.39
C GLU A 110 -2.09 -9.30 2.27
N VAL A 111 -2.64 -10.23 1.52
CA VAL A 111 -3.58 -9.93 0.44
C VAL A 111 -4.70 -10.97 0.42
N ARG A 112 -5.93 -10.54 0.14
CA ARG A 112 -7.06 -11.47 0.01
C ARG A 112 -6.75 -12.48 -1.08
N GLU A 113 -7.01 -13.74 -0.79
CA GLU A 113 -6.77 -14.83 -1.73
C GLU A 113 -7.50 -14.63 -3.05
N SER A 114 -8.67 -14.00 -3.01
CA SER A 114 -9.47 -13.73 -4.20
C SER A 114 -8.96 -12.56 -5.04
N ASN A 115 -8.06 -11.74 -4.50
CA ASN A 115 -7.56 -10.56 -5.21
C ASN A 115 -6.45 -10.94 -6.19
N LYS A 116 -6.85 -11.62 -7.27
CA LYS A 116 -5.90 -12.16 -8.25
C LYS A 116 -5.06 -11.09 -8.94
N TYR A 117 -5.67 -9.95 -9.20
CA TYR A 117 -4.97 -8.82 -9.83
C TYR A 117 -3.81 -8.33 -8.95
N ALA A 118 -4.09 -8.09 -7.67
CA ALA A 118 -3.05 -7.62 -6.74
C ALA A 118 -1.95 -8.67 -6.54
N ILE A 119 -2.34 -9.94 -6.39
CA ILE A 119 -1.37 -11.03 -6.22
C ILE A 119 -0.42 -11.08 -7.40
N GLU A 120 -0.95 -10.98 -8.63
CA GLU A 120 -0.14 -11.00 -9.84
C GLU A 120 0.79 -9.78 -9.90
N MET A 121 0.29 -8.60 -9.53
CA MET A 121 1.10 -7.39 -9.47
C MET A 121 2.27 -7.54 -8.48
N TYR A 122 1.99 -8.09 -7.29
CA TYR A 122 3.04 -8.32 -6.29
C TYR A 122 4.07 -9.32 -6.79
N LYS A 123 3.63 -10.42 -7.40
CA LYS A 123 4.54 -11.43 -7.97
C LYS A 123 5.42 -10.83 -9.05
N ASN A 124 4.84 -10.03 -9.92
CA ASN A 124 5.58 -9.38 -11.00
C ASN A 124 6.63 -8.39 -10.46
N PHE A 125 6.37 -7.80 -9.29
CA PHE A 125 7.32 -6.89 -8.65
C PHE A 125 8.40 -7.64 -7.85
N GLY A 126 8.25 -8.96 -7.66
CA GLY A 126 9.25 -9.78 -6.97
C GLY A 126 8.82 -10.39 -5.64
N TYR A 127 7.56 -10.22 -5.26
CA TYR A 127 7.04 -10.86 -4.05
C TYR A 127 6.78 -12.33 -4.30
N THR A 128 6.98 -13.15 -3.26
CA THR A 128 6.67 -14.58 -3.29
C THR A 128 5.72 -14.92 -2.16
N VAL A 129 4.94 -15.98 -2.35
CA VAL A 129 4.00 -16.44 -1.32
C VAL A 129 4.79 -17.17 -0.24
N LEU A 130 4.64 -16.70 0.99
CA LEU A 130 5.28 -17.29 2.16
C LEU A 130 4.35 -18.26 2.90
N GLY A 131 3.06 -17.97 2.90
CA GLY A 131 2.09 -18.78 3.63
C GLY A 131 0.68 -18.22 3.49
N ARG A 132 -0.19 -18.72 4.37
CA ARG A 132 -1.62 -18.36 4.37
C ARG A 132 -2.09 -18.17 5.79
N ARG A 133 -2.91 -17.14 6.03
CA ARG A 133 -3.63 -16.97 7.29
C ARG A 133 -5.10 -17.24 7.05
N LYS A 134 -5.64 -18.27 7.68
CA LYS A 134 -7.05 -18.62 7.52
C LYS A 134 -7.93 -17.62 8.22
N LYS A 135 -9.04 -17.24 7.56
CA LYS A 135 -10.06 -16.35 8.11
C LYS A 135 -9.51 -15.03 8.64
N PHE A 136 -8.49 -14.52 7.97
CA PHE A 136 -7.83 -13.27 8.37
C PHE A 136 -8.72 -12.04 8.12
N TYR A 137 -9.39 -12.02 6.98
CA TYR A 137 -10.26 -10.91 6.59
C TYR A 137 -11.71 -11.14 6.98
N ARG A 138 -12.42 -10.04 7.17
CA ARG A 138 -13.86 -10.03 7.42
C ARG A 138 -14.53 -9.17 6.34
N ASN A 139 -15.86 -9.27 6.23
CA ASN A 139 -16.69 -8.47 5.33
C ASN A 139 -16.21 -8.45 3.86
N PRO A 140 -16.06 -9.60 3.17
CA PRO A 140 -16.41 -10.96 3.61
C PRO A 140 -15.24 -11.66 4.33
N GLU A 141 -15.58 -12.75 5.01
CA GLU A 141 -14.57 -13.63 5.60
C GLU A 141 -13.77 -14.28 4.48
N GLU A 142 -12.45 -14.23 4.60
CA GLU A 142 -11.58 -14.77 3.57
C GLU A 142 -10.17 -14.99 4.13
N ASP A 143 -9.46 -15.97 3.55
CA ASP A 143 -8.07 -16.20 3.88
C ASP A 143 -7.18 -15.13 3.26
N ALA A 144 -6.06 -14.86 3.92
CA ALA A 144 -5.01 -14.00 3.40
C ALA A 144 -3.85 -14.85 2.91
N LEU A 145 -3.25 -14.45 1.79
CA LEU A 145 -1.92 -14.91 1.43
C LEU A 145 -0.91 -13.98 2.06
N LEU A 146 0.13 -14.57 2.66
CA LEU A 146 1.29 -13.83 3.15
C LEU A 146 2.31 -13.80 2.03
N MET A 147 2.74 -12.61 1.67
CA MET A 147 3.75 -12.45 0.63
C MET A 147 4.92 -11.63 1.16
N THR A 148 6.10 -11.91 0.62
CA THR A 148 7.34 -11.29 1.08
C THR A 148 8.25 -10.99 -0.08
N LYS A 149 9.06 -9.95 0.08
CA LYS A 149 10.10 -9.57 -0.88
C LYS A 149 11.30 -9.06 -0.12
N ARG A 150 12.49 -9.49 -0.52
CA ARG A 150 13.71 -8.87 0.00
C ARG A 150 13.94 -7.55 -0.73
N LYS A 151 14.27 -6.53 0.03
CA LYS A 151 14.57 -5.22 -0.53
C LYS A 151 15.83 -5.32 -1.39
N VAL A 152 15.77 -4.73 -2.58
CA VAL A 152 16.92 -4.72 -3.49
C VAL A 152 17.97 -3.75 -2.97
N ASP A 153 19.22 -4.18 -2.92
CA ASP A 153 20.35 -3.33 -2.53
C ASP A 153 20.60 -2.27 -3.60
N ARG A 154 21.04 -1.10 -3.15
CA ARG A 154 21.29 0.03 -4.04
C ARG A 154 22.72 0.50 -3.95
#